data_80504b5e93c700f74d38fc31740e1e44
#
_entry.id   80504b5e93c700f74d38fc31740e1e44
#
_cell.length_a   1.000
_cell.length_b   1.000
_cell.length_c   1.000
_cell.angle_alpha   90.00
_cell.angle_beta   90.00
_cell.angle_gamma   90.00
#
_symmetry.space_group_name_H-M   'P 1'
#
loop_
_entity.id
_entity.type
_entity.pdbx_description
1 polymer ?
#
loop_
_entity_poly.entity_id
_entity_poly.type
_entity_poly.pdbx_seq_one_letter_code
_entity_poly.pdbx_strand_id
1 'polypeptide(L)'
;MAERIGVYVCKCGPNIGDKVDVDDIVNEVKGIEDVAVAKNHNLLCSEEGLKFLKEEIKNEKLSRVVIAACTPKQYEVKFMRACEEAGLNPYLMQMTNIREQCAWVTADKSAATEKAKSFVTAAINRVSLQESIKKKEIDIQPDVLVVGGGVAGLEACLALAQKGRKVYLVEKSPCIGGLTARFEEVYPTMECAPCMIAPELQEVLQKENIEALTYSEIEDVVGSFGNFTVKIKKKARYVSEEACIGCDACFEPCPVEVSNEYDEGLSTRKAIYLPFAGGLPNVPVIDKDNCKRFKGEKCSICQENCSFDAINYEDEDKTIEKNVGAIILATGSTLFDPKELPQYGYGKYDNVLTAMQLERLNASNGPTGGKIQLKNGKEPKSIAFIYCVGRKEKGYCSGICCMYSLTLSHLMKEKLPTVKMHHFYTDLCLPKKEHQIMYKEAMEKGIEFIRS
;
A
#
# COMPACT_ATOMS: atom_id res chain seq x y z
N MET A 1 13.76 42.73 18.48
CA MET A 1 15.14 42.75 17.98
C MET A 1 15.01 42.66 16.45
N ALA A 2 15.86 43.35 15.70
CA ALA A 2 15.86 43.23 14.23
C ALA A 2 16.16 41.75 13.85
N GLU A 3 15.51 41.26 12.82
CA GLU A 3 15.74 39.93 12.28
C GLU A 3 17.18 39.83 11.74
N ARG A 4 17.81 38.68 11.86
CA ARG A 4 19.17 38.45 11.36
C ARG A 4 19.17 37.15 10.58
N ILE A 5 19.00 37.25 9.27
CA ILE A 5 18.89 36.13 8.34
C ILE A 5 20.27 35.78 7.80
N GLY A 6 20.69 34.51 7.92
CA GLY A 6 21.85 33.97 7.23
C GLY A 6 21.44 33.22 5.97
N VAL A 7 22.05 33.54 4.82
CA VAL A 7 21.78 32.87 3.54
C VAL A 7 22.99 32.08 3.10
N TYR A 8 22.82 30.77 2.92
CA TYR A 8 23.92 29.87 2.54
C TYR A 8 23.63 29.16 1.23
N VAL A 9 24.44 29.43 0.22
CA VAL A 9 24.29 28.87 -1.13
C VAL A 9 25.27 27.73 -1.35
N CYS A 10 24.79 26.55 -1.65
CA CYS A 10 25.59 25.35 -1.91
C CYS A 10 26.03 25.30 -3.38
N LYS A 11 27.33 25.06 -3.63
CA LYS A 11 27.84 24.81 -5.01
C LYS A 11 27.50 23.38 -5.47
N CYS A 12 27.36 22.44 -4.52
CA CYS A 12 27.11 21.01 -4.80
C CYS A 12 28.08 20.44 -5.88
N GLY A 13 29.35 20.85 -5.81
CA GLY A 13 30.35 20.60 -6.87
C GLY A 13 29.86 21.16 -8.22
N PRO A 14 30.00 20.41 -9.33
CA PRO A 14 29.59 20.86 -10.64
C PRO A 14 28.07 20.93 -10.84
N ASN A 15 27.29 20.27 -9.98
CA ASN A 15 25.85 20.16 -10.15
C ASN A 15 25.09 21.50 -10.09
N ILE A 16 25.57 22.40 -9.23
CA ILE A 16 25.04 23.76 -9.13
C ILE A 16 26.08 24.74 -9.68
N GLY A 17 27.34 24.67 -9.21
CA GLY A 17 28.36 25.67 -9.49
C GLY A 17 28.70 25.88 -10.97
N ASP A 18 28.59 24.85 -11.81
CA ASP A 18 28.80 24.99 -13.26
C ASP A 18 27.60 25.61 -13.99
N LYS A 19 26.40 25.50 -13.40
CA LYS A 19 25.13 25.87 -14.04
C LYS A 19 24.48 27.12 -13.48
N VAL A 20 24.86 27.54 -12.28
CA VAL A 20 24.33 28.70 -11.58
C VAL A 20 25.53 29.51 -11.04
N ASP A 21 25.50 30.81 -11.21
CA ASP A 21 26.49 31.71 -10.61
C ASP A 21 26.12 31.96 -9.14
N VAL A 22 26.70 31.13 -8.25
CA VAL A 22 26.39 31.20 -6.82
C VAL A 22 26.96 32.47 -6.15
N ASP A 23 28.04 33.06 -6.70
CA ASP A 23 28.64 34.28 -6.19
C ASP A 23 27.74 35.49 -6.52
N ASP A 24 27.15 35.50 -7.67
CA ASP A 24 26.18 36.52 -8.08
C ASP A 24 24.91 36.49 -7.20
N ILE A 25 24.39 35.28 -6.89
CA ILE A 25 23.28 35.14 -5.93
C ILE A 25 23.65 35.71 -4.56
N VAL A 26 24.84 35.33 -4.04
CA VAL A 26 25.31 35.80 -2.74
C VAL A 26 25.44 37.30 -2.69
N ASN A 27 25.96 37.96 -3.77
CA ASN A 27 26.12 39.40 -3.84
C ASN A 27 24.77 40.13 -3.88
N GLU A 28 23.80 39.62 -4.64
CA GLU A 28 22.47 40.22 -4.73
C GLU A 28 21.72 40.15 -3.39
N VAL A 29 21.69 38.96 -2.75
CA VAL A 29 20.89 38.80 -1.53
C VAL A 29 21.49 39.52 -0.31
N LYS A 30 22.75 39.89 -0.32
CA LYS A 30 23.36 40.74 0.72
C LYS A 30 22.73 42.11 0.84
N GLY A 31 22.08 42.61 -0.24
CA GLY A 31 21.38 43.89 -0.24
C GLY A 31 19.94 43.82 0.26
N ILE A 32 19.44 42.65 0.56
CA ILE A 32 18.06 42.48 1.05
C ILE A 32 18.02 42.81 2.56
N GLU A 33 16.98 43.55 2.96
CA GLU A 33 16.72 43.90 4.36
C GLU A 33 16.68 42.65 5.24
N ASP A 34 17.19 42.75 6.46
CA ASP A 34 17.33 41.65 7.42
C ASP A 34 18.35 40.55 7.07
N VAL A 35 18.95 40.51 5.90
CA VAL A 35 20.04 39.58 5.58
C VAL A 35 21.35 40.06 6.23
N ALA A 36 21.70 39.43 7.35
CA ALA A 36 22.92 39.78 8.11
C ALA A 36 24.20 39.22 7.45
N VAL A 37 24.09 38.08 6.80
CA VAL A 37 25.20 37.40 6.13
C VAL A 37 24.72 36.53 4.97
N ALA A 38 25.46 36.57 3.86
CA ALA A 38 25.28 35.62 2.77
C ALA A 38 26.64 35.05 2.34
N LYS A 39 26.74 33.74 2.25
CA LYS A 39 27.99 33.03 1.88
C LYS A 39 27.66 31.81 1.01
N ASN A 40 28.60 31.39 0.20
CA ASN A 40 28.51 30.09 -0.47
C ASN A 40 29.45 29.07 0.19
N HIS A 41 29.20 27.80 -0.07
CA HIS A 41 30.01 26.69 0.38
C HIS A 41 30.00 25.57 -0.67
N ASN A 42 31.13 24.86 -0.81
CA ASN A 42 31.25 23.83 -1.84
C ASN A 42 30.26 22.68 -1.63
N LEU A 43 30.08 22.23 -0.39
CA LEU A 43 29.19 21.10 -0.06
C LEU A 43 28.60 21.25 1.35
N LEU A 44 27.51 22.01 1.49
CA LEU A 44 26.90 22.30 2.80
C LEU A 44 26.42 21.06 3.57
N CYS A 45 26.04 19.98 2.88
CA CYS A 45 25.57 18.75 3.51
C CYS A 45 26.69 17.81 4.02
N SER A 46 27.97 18.14 3.77
CA SER A 46 29.13 17.44 4.33
C SER A 46 29.30 17.75 5.84
N GLU A 47 30.09 16.95 6.53
CA GLU A 47 30.43 17.22 7.95
C GLU A 47 31.05 18.58 8.14
N GLU A 48 31.99 18.94 7.25
CA GLU A 48 32.66 20.26 7.24
C GLU A 48 31.63 21.38 6.99
N GLY A 49 30.74 21.21 6.00
CA GLY A 49 29.69 22.18 5.69
C GLY A 49 28.69 22.38 6.83
N LEU A 50 28.31 21.31 7.54
CA LEU A 50 27.46 21.41 8.73
C LEU A 50 28.18 22.09 9.91
N LYS A 51 29.45 21.81 10.09
CA LYS A 51 30.28 22.49 11.11
C LYS A 51 30.35 23.98 10.80
N PHE A 52 30.68 24.34 9.57
CA PHE A 52 30.69 25.73 9.10
C PHE A 52 29.31 26.40 9.37
N LEU A 53 28.22 25.80 8.99
CA LEU A 53 26.89 26.35 9.23
C LEU A 53 26.61 26.61 10.72
N LYS A 54 26.94 25.66 11.58
CA LYS A 54 26.77 25.79 13.03
C LYS A 54 27.61 26.93 13.63
N GLU A 55 28.84 27.09 13.16
CA GLU A 55 29.73 28.17 13.57
C GLU A 55 29.21 29.54 13.11
N GLU A 56 28.74 29.64 11.87
CA GLU A 56 28.15 30.88 11.32
C GLU A 56 26.88 31.30 12.10
N ILE A 57 25.98 30.36 12.40
CA ILE A 57 24.77 30.66 13.19
C ILE A 57 25.13 31.30 14.53
N LYS A 58 26.16 30.75 15.22
CA LYS A 58 26.60 31.24 16.53
C LYS A 58 27.32 32.58 16.46
N ASN A 59 28.30 32.68 15.55
CA ASN A 59 29.16 33.85 15.42
C ASN A 59 28.38 35.08 14.97
N GLU A 60 27.49 34.90 13.99
CA GLU A 60 26.67 35.98 13.44
C GLU A 60 25.38 36.21 14.24
N LYS A 61 25.13 35.40 15.30
CA LYS A 61 23.92 35.48 16.16
C LYS A 61 22.64 35.50 15.30
N LEU A 62 22.55 34.55 14.37
CA LEU A 62 21.41 34.48 13.44
C LEU A 62 20.11 34.11 14.15
N SER A 63 19.03 34.77 13.73
CA SER A 63 17.67 34.42 14.16
C SER A 63 16.97 33.49 13.17
N ARG A 64 17.42 33.47 11.91
CA ARG A 64 16.85 32.70 10.82
C ARG A 64 17.90 32.25 9.82
N VAL A 65 17.64 31.17 9.09
CA VAL A 65 18.57 30.63 8.08
C VAL A 65 17.86 30.26 6.81
N VAL A 66 18.42 30.63 5.66
CA VAL A 66 18.04 30.14 4.34
C VAL A 66 19.17 29.28 3.77
N ILE A 67 18.84 28.11 3.28
CA ILE A 67 19.75 27.18 2.62
C ILE A 67 19.31 26.96 1.18
N ALA A 68 20.07 27.53 0.24
CA ALA A 68 19.87 27.33 -1.18
C ALA A 68 20.76 26.17 -1.66
N ALA A 69 20.16 25.00 -1.92
CA ALA A 69 20.89 23.76 -2.22
C ALA A 69 20.08 22.81 -3.12
N CYS A 70 20.20 21.51 -2.89
CA CYS A 70 19.41 20.46 -3.54
C CYS A 70 18.04 20.28 -2.88
N THR A 71 17.36 19.16 -3.19
CA THR A 71 15.99 18.89 -2.71
C THR A 71 15.88 18.85 -1.18
N PRO A 72 14.91 19.58 -0.60
CA PRO A 72 14.59 19.51 0.85
C PRO A 72 14.26 18.09 1.30
N LYS A 73 13.59 17.29 0.46
CA LYS A 73 13.19 15.91 0.78
C LYS A 73 14.33 15.01 1.29
N GLN A 74 15.56 15.32 0.90
CA GLN A 74 16.74 14.53 1.27
C GLN A 74 17.50 15.08 2.48
N TYR A 75 17.57 16.41 2.60
CA TYR A 75 18.56 17.03 3.50
C TYR A 75 17.95 18.03 4.49
N GLU A 76 16.68 18.37 4.40
CA GLU A 76 16.04 19.34 5.29
C GLU A 76 16.20 18.96 6.76
N VAL A 77 15.91 17.71 7.12
CA VAL A 77 16.06 17.21 8.50
C VAL A 77 17.50 17.31 9.00
N LYS A 78 18.50 17.12 8.12
CA LYS A 78 19.90 17.21 8.45
C LYS A 78 20.31 18.65 8.81
N PHE A 79 19.82 19.61 8.03
CA PHE A 79 20.06 21.03 8.29
C PHE A 79 19.26 21.54 9.49
N MET A 80 18.01 21.08 9.68
CA MET A 80 17.24 21.41 10.88
C MET A 80 17.96 20.97 12.16
N ARG A 81 18.55 19.77 12.17
CA ARG A 81 19.39 19.31 13.30
C ARG A 81 20.62 20.19 13.52
N ALA A 82 21.30 20.60 12.45
CA ALA A 82 22.45 21.50 12.56
C ALA A 82 22.06 22.86 13.16
N CYS A 83 20.90 23.40 12.77
CA CYS A 83 20.34 24.61 13.37
C CYS A 83 20.05 24.43 14.87
N GLU A 84 19.38 23.33 15.23
CA GLU A 84 19.06 23.01 16.62
C GLU A 84 20.33 22.86 17.50
N GLU A 85 21.34 22.14 17.01
CA GLU A 85 22.66 21.99 17.67
C GLU A 85 23.41 23.33 17.80
N ALA A 86 23.15 24.28 16.92
CA ALA A 86 23.69 25.62 17.02
C ALA A 86 22.90 26.56 17.94
N GLY A 87 21.73 26.11 18.46
CA GLY A 87 20.86 26.89 19.34
C GLY A 87 19.79 27.70 18.61
N LEU A 88 19.62 27.49 17.30
CA LEU A 88 18.56 28.11 16.51
C LEU A 88 17.35 27.18 16.46
N ASN A 89 16.13 27.72 16.65
CA ASN A 89 14.93 26.94 16.45
C ASN A 89 14.89 26.34 15.02
N PRO A 90 14.80 25.01 14.86
CA PRO A 90 14.91 24.34 13.56
C PRO A 90 13.81 24.74 12.56
N TYR A 91 12.69 25.27 13.03
CA TYR A 91 11.57 25.75 12.19
C TYR A 91 11.77 27.19 11.71
N LEU A 92 12.83 27.86 12.11
CA LEU A 92 13.26 29.14 11.58
C LEU A 92 14.34 28.98 10.49
N MET A 93 14.36 27.84 9.82
CA MET A 93 15.19 27.53 8.68
C MET A 93 14.31 27.23 7.46
N GLN A 94 14.65 27.81 6.31
CA GLN A 94 14.03 27.54 5.04
C GLN A 94 15.03 27.00 4.04
N MET A 95 14.75 25.82 3.50
CA MET A 95 15.54 25.27 2.40
C MET A 95 14.87 25.56 1.07
N THR A 96 15.65 25.96 0.03
CA THR A 96 15.16 26.16 -1.33
C THR A 96 15.96 25.35 -2.34
N ASN A 97 15.30 24.79 -3.34
CA ASN A 97 15.87 23.85 -4.31
C ASN A 97 16.35 24.61 -5.56
N ILE A 98 17.66 24.87 -5.64
CA ILE A 98 18.29 25.49 -6.80
C ILE A 98 19.04 24.46 -7.69
N ARG A 99 19.11 23.18 -7.30
CA ARG A 99 19.71 22.14 -8.12
C ARG A 99 18.72 21.56 -9.11
N GLU A 100 17.74 20.82 -8.63
CA GLU A 100 16.77 20.14 -9.46
C GLU A 100 15.80 21.07 -10.16
N GLN A 101 15.47 22.20 -9.53
CA GLN A 101 14.49 23.16 -10.06
C GLN A 101 15.09 24.34 -10.85
N CYS A 102 16.42 24.55 -10.76
CA CYS A 102 17.11 25.60 -11.52
C CYS A 102 18.24 25.01 -12.39
N ALA A 103 19.32 24.51 -11.77
CA ALA A 103 20.53 24.08 -12.46
C ALA A 103 20.32 22.95 -13.47
N TRP A 104 19.47 21.97 -13.15
CA TRP A 104 19.26 20.80 -14.02
C TRP A 104 18.22 20.98 -15.10
N VAL A 105 17.29 21.90 -14.93
CA VAL A 105 16.15 22.10 -15.85
C VAL A 105 16.24 23.38 -16.68
N THR A 106 17.31 24.18 -16.52
CA THR A 106 17.53 25.41 -17.26
C THR A 106 18.90 25.36 -17.93
N ALA A 107 18.92 25.30 -19.26
CA ALA A 107 20.15 25.08 -20.02
C ALA A 107 21.11 26.27 -19.99
N ASP A 108 20.57 27.49 -20.10
CA ASP A 108 21.32 28.71 -20.07
C ASP A 108 21.70 29.12 -18.64
N LYS A 109 22.99 29.39 -18.39
CA LYS A 109 23.52 29.69 -17.07
C LYS A 109 23.00 30.99 -16.48
N SER A 110 22.82 32.04 -17.31
CA SER A 110 22.27 33.30 -16.86
C SER A 110 20.81 33.17 -16.44
N ALA A 111 19.99 32.52 -17.28
CA ALA A 111 18.60 32.23 -16.95
C ALA A 111 18.45 31.32 -15.72
N ALA A 112 19.31 30.33 -15.54
CA ALA A 112 19.34 29.48 -14.36
C ALA A 112 19.69 30.26 -13.09
N THR A 113 20.62 31.21 -13.20
CA THR A 113 21.04 32.07 -12.10
C THR A 113 19.90 33.04 -11.70
N GLU A 114 19.25 33.69 -12.64
CA GLU A 114 18.12 34.58 -12.35
C GLU A 114 16.93 33.83 -11.71
N LYS A 115 16.68 32.62 -12.19
CA LYS A 115 15.67 31.75 -11.58
C LYS A 115 16.06 31.38 -10.15
N ALA A 116 17.32 31.04 -9.90
CA ALA A 116 17.80 30.71 -8.58
C ALA A 116 17.74 31.91 -7.61
N LYS A 117 18.08 33.12 -8.06
CA LYS A 117 17.90 34.36 -7.30
C LYS A 117 16.45 34.55 -6.85
N SER A 118 15.50 34.39 -7.78
CA SER A 118 14.06 34.46 -7.46
C SER A 118 13.66 33.46 -6.39
N PHE A 119 14.19 32.23 -6.44
CA PHE A 119 13.91 31.19 -5.46
C PHE A 119 14.51 31.50 -4.09
N VAL A 120 15.72 32.05 -4.06
CA VAL A 120 16.39 32.43 -2.80
C VAL A 120 15.68 33.63 -2.16
N THR A 121 15.31 34.63 -2.95
CA THR A 121 14.54 35.78 -2.47
C THR A 121 13.17 35.38 -1.92
N ALA A 122 12.46 34.45 -2.60
CA ALA A 122 11.23 33.91 -2.08
C ALA A 122 11.43 33.13 -0.77
N ALA A 123 12.53 32.41 -0.62
CA ALA A 123 12.88 31.72 0.62
C ALA A 123 13.21 32.68 1.77
N ILE A 124 13.90 33.79 1.49
CA ILE A 124 14.15 34.87 2.45
C ILE A 124 12.84 35.46 2.94
N ASN A 125 11.96 35.85 2.02
CA ASN A 125 10.64 36.40 2.34
C ASN A 125 9.79 35.40 3.15
N ARG A 126 9.89 34.11 2.84
CA ARG A 126 9.15 33.08 3.58
C ARG A 126 9.71 32.89 5.00
N VAL A 127 11.02 32.80 5.15
CA VAL A 127 11.62 32.57 6.47
C VAL A 127 11.41 33.75 7.42
N SER A 128 11.31 34.99 6.90
CA SER A 128 10.99 36.18 7.71
C SER A 128 9.59 36.11 8.34
N LEU A 129 8.66 35.42 7.70
CA LEU A 129 7.29 35.24 8.17
C LEU A 129 7.09 33.99 9.05
N GLN A 130 8.10 33.12 9.15
CA GLN A 130 8.00 31.93 9.99
C GLN A 130 8.05 32.27 11.49
N GLU A 131 7.25 31.56 12.27
CA GLU A 131 7.24 31.65 13.73
C GLU A 131 7.95 30.45 14.35
N SER A 132 8.54 30.66 15.52
CA SER A 132 9.20 29.56 16.24
C SER A 132 8.17 28.57 16.75
N ILE A 133 8.32 27.31 16.36
CA ILE A 133 7.49 26.23 16.83
C ILE A 133 8.19 25.51 17.99
N LYS A 134 7.50 25.35 19.10
CA LYS A 134 7.98 24.58 20.24
C LYS A 134 7.55 23.13 20.08
N LYS A 135 8.49 22.21 20.26
CA LYS A 135 8.16 20.78 20.37
C LYS A 135 7.23 20.60 21.60
N LYS A 136 6.13 19.89 21.38
CA LYS A 136 5.28 19.42 22.48
C LYS A 136 5.52 17.94 22.65
N GLU A 137 5.79 17.53 23.88
CA GLU A 137 5.77 16.14 24.27
C GLU A 137 4.36 15.77 24.67
N ILE A 138 3.86 14.68 24.16
CA ILE A 138 2.56 14.10 24.51
C ILE A 138 2.76 12.64 24.88
N ASP A 139 2.08 12.19 25.91
CA ASP A 139 2.00 10.78 26.23
C ASP A 139 1.22 10.06 25.14
N ILE A 140 1.76 8.96 24.65
CA ILE A 140 1.14 8.15 23.61
C ILE A 140 0.96 6.72 24.06
N GLN A 141 -0.10 6.08 23.60
CA GLN A 141 -0.27 4.63 23.70
C GLN A 141 0.75 3.92 22.82
N PRO A 142 1.50 2.94 23.34
CA PRO A 142 2.52 2.24 22.55
C PRO A 142 1.96 1.24 21.54
N ASP A 143 0.72 0.80 21.71
CA ASP A 143 0.06 -0.23 20.95
C ASP A 143 -0.37 0.28 19.56
N VAL A 144 -0.42 -0.60 18.58
CA VAL A 144 -0.75 -0.25 17.21
C VAL A 144 -1.89 -1.13 16.69
N LEU A 145 -2.85 -0.51 16.01
CA LEU A 145 -3.88 -1.22 15.27
C LEU A 145 -3.48 -1.33 13.79
N VAL A 146 -3.63 -2.51 13.23
CA VAL A 146 -3.49 -2.76 11.78
C VAL A 146 -4.83 -3.24 11.24
N VAL A 147 -5.36 -2.56 10.22
CA VAL A 147 -6.65 -2.88 9.61
C VAL A 147 -6.43 -3.52 8.25
N GLY A 148 -6.76 -4.80 8.15
CA GLY A 148 -6.59 -5.64 6.96
C GLY A 148 -5.47 -6.67 7.12
N GLY A 149 -5.82 -7.94 7.01
CA GLY A 149 -4.93 -9.11 7.14
C GLY A 149 -4.38 -9.62 5.80
N GLY A 150 -4.22 -8.73 4.80
CA GLY A 150 -3.47 -9.03 3.58
C GLY A 150 -1.96 -8.83 3.77
N VAL A 151 -1.17 -9.09 2.73
CA VAL A 151 0.31 -9.03 2.76
C VAL A 151 0.87 -7.77 3.42
N ALA A 152 0.32 -6.59 3.09
CA ALA A 152 0.79 -5.33 3.67
C ALA A 152 0.51 -5.23 5.19
N GLY A 153 -0.63 -5.76 5.64
CA GLY A 153 -0.99 -5.80 7.05
C GLY A 153 -0.17 -6.84 7.83
N LEU A 154 0.08 -8.00 7.25
CA LEU A 154 0.92 -9.05 7.86
C LEU A 154 2.35 -8.53 8.07
N GLU A 155 2.96 -7.97 7.04
CA GLU A 155 4.29 -7.35 7.14
C GLU A 155 4.35 -6.23 8.18
N ALA A 156 3.34 -5.36 8.21
CA ALA A 156 3.25 -4.31 9.22
C ALA A 156 3.17 -4.88 10.64
N CYS A 157 2.38 -5.93 10.85
CA CYS A 157 2.26 -6.61 12.14
C CYS A 157 3.60 -7.22 12.58
N LEU A 158 4.25 -7.97 11.70
CA LEU A 158 5.53 -8.61 11.99
C LEU A 158 6.63 -7.59 12.28
N ALA A 159 6.75 -6.54 11.46
CA ALA A 159 7.73 -5.48 11.64
C ALA A 159 7.55 -4.73 12.99
N LEU A 160 6.30 -4.46 13.38
CA LEU A 160 5.99 -3.81 14.67
C LEU A 160 6.25 -4.75 15.85
N ALA A 161 5.83 -6.00 15.72
CA ALA A 161 6.03 -7.02 16.75
C ALA A 161 7.53 -7.27 17.04
N GLN A 162 8.37 -7.29 15.99
CA GLN A 162 9.83 -7.36 16.14
C GLN A 162 10.44 -6.17 16.90
N LYS A 163 9.77 -5.02 16.89
CA LYS A 163 10.15 -3.83 17.69
C LYS A 163 9.54 -3.83 19.08
N GLY A 164 8.96 -4.94 19.52
CA GLY A 164 8.36 -5.10 20.85
C GLY A 164 7.03 -4.36 21.03
N ARG A 165 6.35 -3.97 19.94
CA ARG A 165 5.02 -3.35 20.03
C ARG A 165 3.94 -4.40 20.16
N LYS A 166 2.91 -4.12 20.97
CA LYS A 166 1.65 -4.87 20.92
C LYS A 166 0.87 -4.43 19.68
N VAL A 167 0.39 -5.39 18.92
CA VAL A 167 -0.33 -5.15 17.66
C VAL A 167 -1.70 -5.83 17.70
N TYR A 168 -2.72 -5.09 17.31
CA TYR A 168 -4.07 -5.60 17.07
C TYR A 168 -4.31 -5.64 15.56
N LEU A 169 -4.47 -6.83 15.00
CA LEU A 169 -4.79 -7.03 13.59
C LEU A 169 -6.30 -7.25 13.45
N VAL A 170 -6.99 -6.38 12.71
CA VAL A 170 -8.42 -6.53 12.41
C VAL A 170 -8.60 -6.94 10.95
N GLU A 171 -9.22 -8.09 10.73
CA GLU A 171 -9.53 -8.61 9.39
C GLU A 171 -11.02 -8.95 9.26
N LYS A 172 -11.66 -8.42 8.20
CA LYS A 172 -13.09 -8.61 7.94
C LYS A 172 -13.45 -10.02 7.51
N SER A 173 -12.52 -10.71 6.85
CA SER A 173 -12.67 -12.09 6.42
C SER A 173 -12.51 -13.05 7.61
N PRO A 174 -13.11 -14.24 7.56
CA PRO A 174 -12.85 -15.29 8.55
C PRO A 174 -11.40 -15.72 8.67
N CYS A 175 -10.59 -15.52 7.61
CA CYS A 175 -9.17 -15.86 7.56
C CYS A 175 -8.33 -14.69 7.11
N ILE A 176 -7.07 -14.64 7.54
CA ILE A 176 -6.05 -13.72 7.03
C ILE A 176 -5.45 -14.22 5.71
N GLY A 177 -4.76 -13.36 4.95
CA GLY A 177 -4.09 -13.67 3.68
C GLY A 177 -4.47 -12.74 2.53
N GLY A 178 -5.67 -12.15 2.58
CA GLY A 178 -6.13 -11.15 1.62
C GLY A 178 -6.20 -11.67 0.18
N LEU A 179 -5.92 -10.80 -0.79
CA LEU A 179 -5.97 -11.14 -2.22
C LEU A 179 -4.86 -12.11 -2.63
N THR A 180 -3.69 -12.06 -1.98
CA THR A 180 -2.55 -12.93 -2.31
C THR A 180 -2.88 -14.41 -2.12
N ALA A 181 -3.73 -14.75 -1.14
CA ALA A 181 -4.21 -16.12 -0.96
C ALA A 181 -5.04 -16.66 -2.15
N ARG A 182 -5.50 -15.79 -3.04
CA ARG A 182 -6.34 -16.12 -4.21
C ARG A 182 -5.55 -16.26 -5.50
N PHE A 183 -4.28 -15.84 -5.51
CA PHE A 183 -3.39 -15.91 -6.67
C PHE A 183 -2.69 -17.27 -6.75
N GLU A 184 -2.36 -17.71 -7.96
CA GLU A 184 -1.52 -18.89 -8.18
C GLU A 184 -0.05 -18.51 -8.05
N GLU A 185 0.38 -17.48 -8.78
CA GLU A 185 1.74 -16.99 -8.80
C GLU A 185 1.80 -15.48 -8.74
N VAL A 186 2.90 -14.94 -8.21
CA VAL A 186 3.12 -13.49 -8.07
C VAL A 186 4.31 -12.99 -8.89
N TYR A 187 4.11 -11.86 -9.55
CA TYR A 187 5.17 -11.10 -10.22
C TYR A 187 6.11 -10.45 -9.18
N PRO A 188 7.42 -10.31 -9.44
CA PRO A 188 8.13 -10.64 -10.68
C PRO A 188 8.75 -12.03 -10.69
N THR A 189 8.75 -12.75 -9.60
CA THR A 189 9.48 -14.02 -9.43
C THR A 189 8.71 -15.21 -9.98
N MET A 190 7.41 -15.07 -10.24
CA MET A 190 6.50 -16.14 -10.63
C MET A 190 6.49 -17.29 -9.61
N GLU A 191 6.63 -16.93 -8.33
CA GLU A 191 6.56 -17.88 -7.22
C GLU A 191 5.13 -18.13 -6.79
N CYS A 192 4.87 -19.31 -6.24
CA CYS A 192 3.58 -19.70 -5.70
C CYS A 192 3.10 -18.72 -4.61
N ALA A 193 2.03 -18.00 -4.86
CA ALA A 193 1.53 -16.97 -3.97
C ALA A 193 1.10 -17.50 -2.58
N PRO A 194 0.30 -18.59 -2.49
CA PRO A 194 -0.04 -19.18 -1.19
C PRO A 194 1.20 -19.68 -0.42
N CYS A 195 2.20 -20.21 -1.11
CA CYS A 195 3.43 -20.71 -0.48
C CYS A 195 4.26 -19.58 0.14
N MET A 196 4.26 -18.41 -0.48
CA MET A 196 4.98 -17.23 0.03
C MET A 196 4.35 -16.69 1.32
N ILE A 197 3.02 -16.61 1.37
CA ILE A 197 2.35 -16.02 2.54
C ILE A 197 2.12 -17.00 3.69
N ALA A 198 2.13 -18.30 3.45
CA ALA A 198 1.82 -19.31 4.48
C ALA A 198 2.70 -19.20 5.75
N PRO A 199 4.04 -19.02 5.65
CA PRO A 199 4.88 -18.79 6.83
C PRO A 199 4.49 -17.55 7.62
N GLU A 200 4.17 -16.43 6.93
CA GLU A 200 3.78 -15.18 7.56
C GLU A 200 2.43 -15.30 8.28
N LEU A 201 1.45 -16.02 7.68
CA LEU A 201 0.17 -16.28 8.32
C LEU A 201 0.36 -17.02 9.66
N GLN A 202 1.23 -18.05 9.67
CA GLN A 202 1.53 -18.78 10.89
C GLN A 202 2.27 -17.93 11.91
N GLU A 203 3.30 -17.19 11.49
CA GLU A 203 4.08 -16.35 12.38
C GLU A 203 3.20 -15.28 13.05
N VAL A 204 2.32 -14.62 12.30
CA VAL A 204 1.39 -13.61 12.85
C VAL A 204 0.49 -14.19 13.93
N LEU A 205 -0.05 -15.40 13.73
CA LEU A 205 -0.95 -16.03 14.70
C LEU A 205 -0.22 -16.63 15.91
N GLN A 206 1.08 -16.89 15.82
CA GLN A 206 1.88 -17.46 16.91
C GLN A 206 2.60 -16.42 17.77
N LYS A 207 2.73 -15.18 17.29
CA LYS A 207 3.39 -14.10 18.03
C LYS A 207 2.54 -13.63 19.22
N GLU A 208 3.07 -13.73 20.43
CA GLU A 208 2.38 -13.36 21.67
C GLU A 208 1.96 -11.86 21.70
N ASN A 209 2.70 -11.01 21.04
CA ASN A 209 2.42 -9.57 20.97
C ASN A 209 1.58 -9.16 19.75
N ILE A 210 1.01 -10.12 19.00
CA ILE A 210 0.01 -9.86 17.96
C ILE A 210 -1.30 -10.52 18.38
N GLU A 211 -2.37 -9.74 18.42
CA GLU A 211 -3.74 -10.22 18.62
C GLU A 211 -4.51 -10.10 17.32
N ALA A 212 -4.76 -11.23 16.65
CA ALA A 212 -5.50 -11.27 15.39
C ALA A 212 -7.01 -11.41 15.64
N LEU A 213 -7.74 -10.37 15.29
CA LEU A 213 -9.20 -10.29 15.35
C LEU A 213 -9.76 -10.50 13.94
N THR A 214 -9.93 -11.76 13.55
CA THR A 214 -10.55 -12.12 12.27
C THR A 214 -12.08 -12.09 12.37
N TYR A 215 -12.75 -12.03 11.22
CA TYR A 215 -14.19 -11.85 11.09
C TYR A 215 -14.69 -10.62 11.86
N SER A 216 -13.90 -9.54 11.79
CA SER A 216 -14.07 -8.33 12.60
C SER A 216 -13.95 -7.08 11.76
N GLU A 217 -14.72 -6.05 12.10
CA GLU A 217 -14.77 -4.77 11.40
C GLU A 217 -14.65 -3.60 12.40
N ILE A 218 -14.09 -2.50 11.95
CA ILE A 218 -14.05 -1.26 12.74
C ILE A 218 -15.43 -0.61 12.68
N GLU A 219 -16.02 -0.33 13.86
CA GLU A 219 -17.28 0.39 13.96
C GLU A 219 -17.08 1.89 14.19
N ASP A 220 -16.12 2.25 15.04
CA ASP A 220 -15.90 3.65 15.43
C ASP A 220 -14.45 3.89 15.84
N VAL A 221 -13.98 5.12 15.63
CA VAL A 221 -12.65 5.58 16.07
C VAL A 221 -12.78 6.97 16.64
N VAL A 222 -12.44 7.12 17.89
CA VAL A 222 -12.43 8.41 18.59
C VAL A 222 -11.04 8.69 19.17
N GLY A 223 -10.72 9.96 19.39
CA GLY A 223 -9.45 10.37 19.99
C GLY A 223 -8.62 11.27 19.07
N SER A 224 -7.32 11.30 19.31
CA SER A 224 -6.37 12.15 18.59
C SER A 224 -5.04 11.43 18.41
N PHE A 225 -4.13 12.07 17.66
CA PHE A 225 -2.78 11.54 17.43
C PHE A 225 -2.13 11.04 18.74
N GLY A 226 -1.71 9.80 18.72
CA GLY A 226 -1.09 9.13 19.85
C GLY A 226 -2.06 8.46 20.84
N ASN A 227 -3.37 8.72 20.76
CA ASN A 227 -4.37 8.23 21.72
C ASN A 227 -5.72 8.04 21.03
N PHE A 228 -5.92 6.88 20.41
CA PHE A 228 -7.17 6.49 19.78
C PHE A 228 -7.86 5.40 20.61
N THR A 229 -9.16 5.51 20.77
CA THR A 229 -10.03 4.43 21.22
C THR A 229 -10.80 3.91 20.02
N VAL A 230 -10.63 2.62 19.73
CA VAL A 230 -11.23 1.97 18.56
C VAL A 230 -12.24 0.93 19.00
N LYS A 231 -13.47 1.04 18.49
CA LYS A 231 -14.52 0.03 18.65
C LYS A 231 -14.50 -0.94 17.48
N ILE A 232 -14.38 -2.21 17.80
CA ILE A 232 -14.26 -3.31 16.85
C ILE A 232 -15.44 -4.25 17.05
N LYS A 233 -16.20 -4.47 16.00
CA LYS A 233 -17.25 -5.47 15.97
C LYS A 233 -16.67 -6.81 15.52
N LYS A 234 -16.59 -7.79 16.43
CA LYS A 234 -16.28 -9.18 16.12
C LYS A 234 -17.60 -9.91 15.83
N LYS A 235 -17.78 -10.36 14.60
CA LYS A 235 -18.99 -11.07 14.15
C LYS A 235 -19.02 -12.47 14.74
N ALA A 236 -20.22 -12.97 15.03
CA ALA A 236 -20.44 -14.34 15.48
C ALA A 236 -20.03 -15.34 14.40
N ARG A 237 -19.14 -16.26 14.74
CA ARG A 237 -18.74 -17.37 13.85
C ARG A 237 -19.74 -18.52 13.87
N TYR A 238 -20.47 -18.63 14.97
CA TYR A 238 -21.30 -19.82 15.31
C TYR A 238 -20.49 -21.11 15.40
N VAL A 239 -19.18 -20.99 15.45
CA VAL A 239 -18.19 -22.06 15.67
C VAL A 239 -17.16 -21.56 16.67
N SER A 240 -17.00 -22.29 17.77
CA SER A 240 -16.03 -21.92 18.83
C SER A 240 -14.59 -22.03 18.33
N GLU A 241 -13.84 -20.92 18.43
CA GLU A 241 -12.42 -20.89 18.08
C GLU A 241 -11.55 -21.75 19.02
N GLU A 242 -12.02 -21.99 20.26
CA GLU A 242 -11.32 -22.76 21.26
C GLU A 242 -11.57 -24.27 21.12
N ALA A 243 -12.79 -24.67 20.76
CA ALA A 243 -13.17 -26.07 20.64
C ALA A 243 -12.92 -26.68 19.25
N CYS A 244 -12.90 -25.84 18.21
CA CYS A 244 -12.73 -26.32 16.83
C CYS A 244 -11.28 -26.68 16.53
N ILE A 245 -11.05 -27.90 16.03
CA ILE A 245 -9.72 -28.37 15.62
C ILE A 245 -9.48 -28.28 14.10
N GLY A 246 -10.42 -27.74 13.32
CA GLY A 246 -10.30 -27.59 11.86
C GLY A 246 -10.34 -28.92 11.10
N CYS A 247 -11.16 -29.87 11.50
CA CYS A 247 -11.27 -31.19 10.87
C CYS A 247 -12.20 -31.26 9.65
N ASP A 248 -12.89 -30.17 9.32
CA ASP A 248 -13.80 -29.99 8.17
C ASP A 248 -15.02 -30.93 8.10
N ALA A 249 -15.22 -31.83 9.08
CA ALA A 249 -16.31 -32.80 9.09
C ALA A 249 -17.71 -32.20 9.03
N CYS A 250 -17.85 -30.92 9.35
CA CYS A 250 -19.11 -30.18 9.30
C CYS A 250 -19.49 -29.66 7.89
N PHE A 251 -18.54 -29.64 6.91
CA PHE A 251 -18.78 -29.07 5.58
C PHE A 251 -19.59 -29.99 4.67
N GLU A 252 -19.10 -31.20 4.47
CA GLU A 252 -19.68 -32.16 3.52
C GLU A 252 -21.16 -32.42 3.75
N PRO A 253 -21.63 -32.70 4.99
CA PRO A 253 -23.03 -33.01 5.24
C PRO A 253 -23.97 -31.81 5.14
N CYS A 254 -23.45 -30.59 5.06
CA CYS A 254 -24.30 -29.39 4.95
C CYS A 254 -25.11 -29.40 3.65
N PRO A 255 -26.48 -29.34 3.73
CA PRO A 255 -27.34 -29.45 2.56
C PRO A 255 -27.44 -28.15 1.75
N VAL A 256 -26.85 -27.05 2.23
CA VAL A 256 -26.94 -25.73 1.60
C VAL A 256 -25.72 -25.51 0.71
N GLU A 257 -25.98 -25.10 -0.52
CA GLU A 257 -24.97 -24.65 -1.46
C GLU A 257 -25.28 -23.23 -1.92
N VAL A 258 -24.28 -22.36 -1.87
CA VAL A 258 -24.36 -20.96 -2.30
C VAL A 258 -23.17 -20.61 -3.17
N SER A 259 -23.26 -19.51 -3.90
CA SER A 259 -22.15 -19.00 -4.69
C SER A 259 -20.92 -18.77 -3.82
N ASN A 260 -19.75 -19.19 -4.30
CA ASN A 260 -18.47 -19.03 -3.59
C ASN A 260 -17.81 -17.70 -3.97
N GLU A 261 -17.76 -16.78 -3.05
CA GLU A 261 -17.16 -15.46 -3.23
C GLU A 261 -15.64 -15.52 -3.41
N TYR A 262 -14.99 -16.51 -2.82
CA TYR A 262 -13.57 -16.73 -2.99
C TYR A 262 -13.20 -17.05 -4.44
N ASP A 263 -14.05 -17.79 -5.14
CA ASP A 263 -13.92 -18.11 -6.55
C ASP A 263 -14.70 -17.16 -7.49
N GLU A 264 -15.04 -15.96 -7.02
CA GLU A 264 -15.77 -14.96 -7.82
C GLU A 264 -17.08 -15.51 -8.43
N GLY A 265 -17.75 -16.42 -7.72
CA GLY A 265 -18.99 -17.03 -8.15
C GLY A 265 -18.84 -18.17 -9.19
N LEU A 266 -17.63 -18.60 -9.50
CA LEU A 266 -17.38 -19.70 -10.45
C LEU A 266 -17.60 -21.08 -9.85
N SER A 267 -17.68 -21.19 -8.52
CA SER A 267 -17.98 -22.41 -7.79
C SER A 267 -19.07 -22.17 -6.74
N THR A 268 -19.45 -23.23 -6.03
CA THR A 268 -20.35 -23.17 -4.87
C THR A 268 -19.58 -23.52 -3.59
N ARG A 269 -20.06 -23.01 -2.45
CA ARG A 269 -19.62 -23.36 -1.11
C ARG A 269 -20.81 -23.72 -0.23
N LYS A 270 -20.55 -24.41 0.86
CA LYS A 270 -21.56 -24.72 1.87
C LYS A 270 -21.90 -23.48 2.73
N ALA A 271 -23.05 -23.52 3.45
CA ALA A 271 -23.37 -22.46 4.41
C ALA A 271 -22.44 -22.46 5.64
N ILE A 272 -21.89 -23.59 6.03
CA ILE A 272 -20.75 -23.66 6.95
C ILE A 272 -19.48 -23.87 6.12
N TYR A 273 -18.50 -23.00 6.28
CA TYR A 273 -17.35 -22.99 5.37
C TYR A 273 -16.10 -22.34 5.97
N LEU A 274 -14.96 -22.69 5.41
CA LEU A 274 -13.72 -21.95 5.46
C LEU A 274 -13.52 -21.27 4.09
N PRO A 275 -13.11 -20.00 4.00
CA PRO A 275 -12.98 -19.31 2.70
C PRO A 275 -12.12 -20.04 1.67
N PHE A 276 -11.04 -20.68 2.11
CA PHE A 276 -10.15 -21.47 1.26
C PHE A 276 -9.41 -22.54 2.09
N ALA A 277 -9.00 -23.60 1.43
CA ALA A 277 -8.23 -24.67 2.07
C ALA A 277 -6.89 -24.16 2.61
N GLY A 278 -6.60 -24.43 3.88
CA GLY A 278 -5.40 -23.91 4.55
C GLY A 278 -5.55 -22.47 5.06
N GLY A 279 -6.75 -21.89 5.01
CA GLY A 279 -7.05 -20.58 5.60
C GLY A 279 -6.78 -20.58 7.11
N LEU A 280 -6.20 -19.50 7.63
CA LEU A 280 -5.87 -19.34 9.04
C LEU A 280 -6.57 -18.09 9.64
N PRO A 281 -7.14 -18.20 10.87
CA PRO A 281 -7.28 -19.39 11.68
C PRO A 281 -8.14 -20.47 10.99
N ASN A 282 -7.80 -21.74 11.18
CA ASN A 282 -8.54 -22.87 10.59
C ASN A 282 -9.82 -23.18 11.39
N VAL A 283 -10.69 -22.18 11.47
CA VAL A 283 -11.98 -22.24 12.13
C VAL A 283 -13.05 -21.75 11.17
N PRO A 284 -14.03 -22.59 10.80
CA PRO A 284 -15.10 -22.20 9.88
C PRO A 284 -16.02 -21.14 10.48
N VAL A 285 -16.87 -20.62 9.61
CA VAL A 285 -18.00 -19.75 9.97
C VAL A 285 -19.30 -20.30 9.39
N ILE A 286 -20.42 -20.00 10.01
CA ILE A 286 -21.74 -20.28 9.46
C ILE A 286 -22.28 -19.00 8.82
N ASP A 287 -22.59 -19.08 7.53
CA ASP A 287 -23.29 -18.04 6.79
C ASP A 287 -24.75 -17.98 7.25
N LYS A 288 -25.04 -17.08 8.19
CA LYS A 288 -26.34 -16.90 8.81
C LYS A 288 -27.45 -16.66 7.79
N ASP A 289 -27.14 -15.88 6.75
CA ASP A 289 -28.15 -15.47 5.76
C ASP A 289 -28.60 -16.62 4.87
N ASN A 290 -27.77 -17.64 4.71
CA ASN A 290 -28.04 -18.80 3.88
C ASN A 290 -28.29 -20.09 4.65
N CYS A 291 -27.94 -20.16 5.92
CA CYS A 291 -28.14 -21.34 6.75
C CYS A 291 -29.61 -21.63 7.00
N LYS A 292 -30.06 -22.88 6.76
CA LYS A 292 -31.43 -23.31 6.98
C LYS A 292 -31.90 -23.10 8.42
N ARG A 293 -31.05 -23.35 9.41
CA ARG A 293 -31.39 -23.14 10.82
C ARG A 293 -31.78 -21.70 11.12
N PHE A 294 -30.97 -20.76 10.66
CA PHE A 294 -31.25 -19.32 10.86
C PHE A 294 -32.42 -18.81 10.01
N LYS A 295 -32.82 -19.56 8.99
CA LYS A 295 -34.06 -19.31 8.24
C LYS A 295 -35.34 -19.94 8.87
N GLY A 296 -35.19 -20.52 10.09
CA GLY A 296 -36.30 -21.09 10.83
C GLY A 296 -36.57 -22.58 10.57
N GLU A 297 -35.77 -23.23 9.73
CA GLU A 297 -35.86 -24.67 9.52
C GLU A 297 -35.18 -25.46 10.65
N LYS A 298 -35.70 -26.62 10.99
CA LYS A 298 -35.04 -27.54 11.94
C LYS A 298 -33.86 -28.20 11.24
N CYS A 299 -32.65 -27.64 11.42
CA CYS A 299 -31.42 -28.17 10.87
C CYS A 299 -30.29 -28.07 11.93
N SER A 300 -29.65 -29.19 12.23
CA SER A 300 -28.55 -29.31 13.19
C SER A 300 -27.42 -30.21 12.65
N ILE A 301 -27.41 -30.46 11.35
CA ILE A 301 -26.53 -31.44 10.70
C ILE A 301 -25.05 -31.16 10.99
N CYS A 302 -24.58 -29.90 10.91
CA CYS A 302 -23.18 -29.56 11.21
C CYS A 302 -22.83 -29.76 12.69
N GLN A 303 -23.79 -29.56 13.61
CA GLN A 303 -23.62 -29.81 15.05
C GLN A 303 -23.56 -31.31 15.32
N GLU A 304 -24.45 -32.11 14.73
CA GLU A 304 -24.49 -33.57 14.88
C GLU A 304 -23.23 -34.26 14.36
N ASN A 305 -22.55 -33.67 13.39
CA ASN A 305 -21.29 -34.18 12.83
C ASN A 305 -20.04 -33.57 13.48
N CYS A 306 -20.18 -32.72 14.49
CA CYS A 306 -19.08 -32.13 15.20
C CYS A 306 -18.71 -32.92 16.45
N SER A 307 -17.65 -33.75 16.39
CA SER A 307 -17.19 -34.53 17.54
C SER A 307 -16.60 -33.71 18.68
N PHE A 308 -16.37 -32.42 18.49
CA PHE A 308 -15.75 -31.53 19.46
C PHE A 308 -16.74 -30.51 20.04
N ASP A 309 -18.03 -30.65 19.74
CA ASP A 309 -19.10 -29.76 20.18
C ASP A 309 -18.80 -28.26 19.95
N ALA A 310 -18.11 -27.96 18.85
CA ALA A 310 -17.67 -26.60 18.53
C ALA A 310 -18.77 -25.71 17.93
N ILE A 311 -19.93 -26.27 17.56
CA ILE A 311 -21.02 -25.51 16.93
C ILE A 311 -21.91 -24.87 18.01
N ASN A 312 -21.97 -23.54 17.98
CA ASN A 312 -22.80 -22.74 18.90
C ASN A 312 -23.68 -21.77 18.12
N TYR A 313 -24.95 -22.12 17.93
CA TYR A 313 -25.91 -21.26 17.19
C TYR A 313 -26.37 -20.04 17.98
N GLU A 314 -26.11 -19.99 19.29
CA GLU A 314 -26.43 -18.87 20.17
C GLU A 314 -25.29 -17.86 20.31
N ASP A 315 -24.23 -18.02 19.50
CA ASP A 315 -23.12 -17.03 19.46
C ASP A 315 -23.63 -15.69 18.94
N GLU A 316 -23.11 -14.61 19.50
CA GLU A 316 -23.53 -13.26 19.15
C GLU A 316 -22.32 -12.38 18.77
N ASP A 317 -22.60 -11.35 17.98
CA ASP A 317 -21.62 -10.31 17.68
C ASP A 317 -21.13 -9.65 18.97
N LYS A 318 -19.81 -9.40 19.07
CA LYS A 318 -19.19 -8.78 20.26
C LYS A 318 -18.53 -7.47 19.87
N THR A 319 -18.73 -6.43 20.69
CA THR A 319 -17.98 -5.17 20.55
C THR A 319 -16.77 -5.21 21.49
N ILE A 320 -15.58 -4.97 20.92
CA ILE A 320 -14.29 -4.94 21.62
C ILE A 320 -13.74 -3.53 21.51
N GLU A 321 -13.28 -2.96 22.62
CA GLU A 321 -12.60 -1.67 22.62
C GLU A 321 -11.08 -1.87 22.76
N LYS A 322 -10.29 -1.17 21.95
CA LYS A 322 -8.83 -1.13 22.05
C LYS A 322 -8.33 0.30 22.05
N ASN A 323 -7.37 0.58 22.93
CA ASN A 323 -6.68 1.87 23.00
C ASN A 323 -5.33 1.74 22.32
N VAL A 324 -5.06 2.56 21.30
CA VAL A 324 -3.86 2.50 20.48
C VAL A 324 -3.30 3.88 20.15
N GLY A 325 -1.99 3.96 19.95
CA GLY A 325 -1.33 5.22 19.60
C GLY A 325 -1.30 5.49 18.09
N ALA A 326 -1.44 4.44 17.29
CA ALA A 326 -1.42 4.56 15.83
C ALA A 326 -2.33 3.52 15.17
N ILE A 327 -2.83 3.87 13.98
CA ILE A 327 -3.66 2.99 13.15
C ILE A 327 -3.01 2.90 11.77
N ILE A 328 -2.75 1.69 11.30
CA ILE A 328 -2.25 1.41 9.95
C ILE A 328 -3.40 0.86 9.12
N LEU A 329 -3.72 1.53 8.02
CA LEU A 329 -4.73 1.07 7.08
C LEU A 329 -4.09 0.25 5.96
N ALA A 330 -4.34 -1.06 5.95
CA ALA A 330 -3.88 -2.02 4.96
C ALA A 330 -5.07 -2.75 4.31
N THR A 331 -6.15 -2.00 4.01
CA THR A 331 -7.47 -2.50 3.63
C THR A 331 -7.54 -3.05 2.20
N GLY A 332 -6.43 -3.02 1.45
CA GLY A 332 -6.34 -3.56 0.10
C GLY A 332 -7.10 -2.73 -0.94
N SER A 333 -7.60 -3.41 -1.95
CA SER A 333 -8.33 -2.81 -3.06
C SER A 333 -9.62 -3.58 -3.35
N THR A 334 -10.59 -2.89 -3.92
CA THR A 334 -11.81 -3.48 -4.46
C THR A 334 -11.73 -3.47 -5.99
N LEU A 335 -12.10 -4.56 -6.62
CA LEU A 335 -12.18 -4.65 -8.07
C LEU A 335 -13.29 -3.75 -8.60
N PHE A 336 -13.05 -3.16 -9.76
CA PHE A 336 -14.09 -2.44 -10.49
C PHE A 336 -15.19 -3.41 -10.92
N ASP A 337 -16.46 -3.06 -10.71
CA ASP A 337 -17.57 -3.89 -11.19
C ASP A 337 -17.77 -3.66 -12.71
N PRO A 338 -17.43 -4.62 -13.56
CA PRO A 338 -17.55 -4.47 -15.01
C PRO A 338 -19.01 -4.39 -15.50
N LYS A 339 -20.00 -4.68 -14.66
CA LYS A 339 -21.42 -4.45 -14.96
C LYS A 339 -21.76 -2.98 -15.13
N GLU A 340 -20.97 -2.07 -14.55
CA GLU A 340 -21.09 -0.63 -14.76
C GLU A 340 -20.81 -0.25 -16.24
N LEU A 341 -20.17 -1.13 -17.03
CA LEU A 341 -19.77 -0.91 -18.42
C LEU A 341 -20.33 -2.03 -19.34
N PRO A 342 -21.63 -2.02 -19.64
CA PRO A 342 -22.30 -3.09 -20.37
C PRO A 342 -21.79 -3.32 -21.79
N GLN A 343 -21.07 -2.36 -22.39
CA GLN A 343 -20.44 -2.50 -23.71
C GLN A 343 -19.40 -3.62 -23.77
N TYR A 344 -18.79 -4.01 -22.65
CA TYR A 344 -17.86 -5.14 -22.61
C TYR A 344 -18.55 -6.50 -22.50
N GLY A 345 -19.86 -6.53 -22.26
CA GLY A 345 -20.67 -7.75 -22.28
C GLY A 345 -20.50 -8.66 -21.07
N TYR A 346 -19.88 -8.18 -19.96
CA TYR A 346 -19.78 -8.94 -18.72
C TYR A 346 -21.17 -9.25 -18.14
N GLY A 347 -21.38 -10.50 -17.75
CA GLY A 347 -22.69 -10.99 -17.30
C GLY A 347 -23.71 -11.26 -18.42
N LYS A 348 -23.40 -10.84 -19.68
CA LYS A 348 -24.19 -11.15 -20.87
C LYS A 348 -23.64 -12.36 -21.63
N TYR A 349 -22.31 -12.47 -21.68
CA TYR A 349 -21.63 -13.56 -22.38
C TYR A 349 -20.79 -14.36 -21.38
N ASP A 350 -20.97 -15.68 -21.38
CA ASP A 350 -20.31 -16.60 -20.45
C ASP A 350 -18.76 -16.63 -20.56
N ASN A 351 -18.21 -16.17 -21.68
CA ASN A 351 -16.79 -16.12 -21.94
C ASN A 351 -16.15 -14.74 -21.68
N VAL A 352 -16.89 -13.81 -21.09
CA VAL A 352 -16.37 -12.52 -20.62
C VAL A 352 -16.20 -12.60 -19.10
N LEU A 353 -14.95 -12.58 -18.69
CA LEU A 353 -14.54 -12.79 -17.30
C LEU A 353 -13.76 -11.58 -16.76
N THR A 354 -13.76 -11.41 -15.46
CA THR A 354 -12.79 -10.54 -14.79
C THR A 354 -11.40 -11.19 -14.74
N ALA A 355 -10.36 -10.40 -14.56
CA ALA A 355 -9.02 -10.93 -14.37
C ALA A 355 -8.94 -11.86 -13.14
N MET A 356 -9.68 -11.54 -12.06
CA MET A 356 -9.74 -12.39 -10.87
C MET A 356 -10.46 -13.72 -11.13
N GLN A 357 -11.51 -13.72 -11.95
CA GLN A 357 -12.14 -14.98 -12.37
C GLN A 357 -11.19 -15.85 -13.18
N LEU A 358 -10.40 -15.25 -14.08
CA LEU A 358 -9.36 -15.98 -14.82
C LEU A 358 -8.26 -16.52 -13.88
N GLU A 359 -7.87 -15.73 -12.88
CA GLU A 359 -6.94 -16.15 -11.83
C GLU A 359 -7.46 -17.40 -11.09
N ARG A 360 -8.73 -17.39 -10.70
CA ARG A 360 -9.33 -18.55 -10.00
C ARG A 360 -9.47 -19.77 -10.91
N LEU A 361 -9.70 -19.61 -12.19
CA LEU A 361 -9.63 -20.72 -13.16
C LEU A 361 -8.20 -21.24 -13.33
N ASN A 362 -7.21 -20.35 -13.26
CA ASN A 362 -5.80 -20.71 -13.37
C ASN A 362 -5.26 -21.45 -12.14
N ALA A 363 -5.81 -21.14 -10.96
CA ALA A 363 -5.31 -21.68 -9.70
C ALA A 363 -5.57 -23.18 -9.58
N SER A 364 -4.56 -23.91 -9.10
CA SER A 364 -4.61 -25.36 -8.87
C SER A 364 -5.71 -25.78 -7.88
N ASN A 365 -5.99 -24.90 -6.90
CA ASN A 365 -7.09 -25.05 -5.94
C ASN A 365 -8.39 -24.37 -6.38
N GLY A 366 -8.45 -23.88 -7.61
CA GLY A 366 -9.62 -23.24 -8.17
C GLY A 366 -10.68 -24.21 -8.70
N PRO A 367 -11.83 -23.65 -9.20
CA PRO A 367 -13.02 -24.44 -9.54
C PRO A 367 -12.79 -25.46 -10.66
N THR A 368 -11.74 -25.30 -11.48
CA THR A 368 -11.42 -26.20 -12.59
C THR A 368 -10.14 -27.02 -12.38
N GLY A 369 -9.56 -26.95 -11.17
CA GLY A 369 -8.25 -27.58 -10.87
C GLY A 369 -7.13 -27.02 -11.75
N GLY A 370 -7.15 -25.72 -12.05
CA GLY A 370 -6.14 -25.05 -12.86
C GLY A 370 -6.27 -25.24 -14.37
N LYS A 371 -7.35 -25.82 -14.85
CA LYS A 371 -7.61 -25.97 -16.30
C LYS A 371 -8.33 -24.73 -16.83
N ILE A 372 -7.75 -24.12 -17.86
CA ILE A 372 -8.36 -22.98 -18.54
C ILE A 372 -9.35 -23.47 -19.57
N GLN A 373 -10.63 -23.35 -19.23
CA GLN A 373 -11.72 -23.84 -20.09
C GLN A 373 -12.90 -22.88 -20.11
N LEU A 374 -13.60 -22.86 -21.24
CA LEU A 374 -14.86 -22.18 -21.39
C LEU A 374 -15.96 -22.94 -20.63
N LYS A 375 -17.13 -22.31 -20.42
CA LYS A 375 -18.28 -22.92 -19.73
C LYS A 375 -18.74 -24.24 -20.35
N ASN A 376 -18.47 -24.45 -21.64
CA ASN A 376 -18.77 -25.70 -22.36
C ASN A 376 -17.66 -26.78 -22.23
N GLY A 377 -16.67 -26.59 -21.38
CA GLY A 377 -15.55 -27.50 -21.13
C GLY A 377 -14.45 -27.49 -22.20
N LYS A 378 -14.54 -26.65 -23.24
CA LYS A 378 -13.52 -26.58 -24.29
C LYS A 378 -12.45 -25.53 -23.94
N GLU A 379 -11.23 -25.78 -24.38
CA GLU A 379 -10.15 -24.80 -24.29
C GLU A 379 -10.42 -23.59 -25.21
N PRO A 380 -10.07 -22.34 -24.78
CA PRO A 380 -10.19 -21.18 -25.63
C PRO A 380 -9.14 -21.23 -26.77
N LYS A 381 -9.54 -20.86 -27.97
CA LYS A 381 -8.61 -20.71 -29.10
C LYS A 381 -7.93 -19.35 -29.16
N SER A 382 -8.55 -18.36 -28.55
CA SER A 382 -8.03 -17.00 -28.41
C SER A 382 -8.49 -16.37 -27.11
N ILE A 383 -7.65 -15.49 -26.54
CA ILE A 383 -7.92 -14.73 -25.34
C ILE A 383 -7.65 -13.25 -25.63
N ALA A 384 -8.57 -12.38 -25.27
CA ALA A 384 -8.41 -10.94 -25.33
C ALA A 384 -8.37 -10.35 -23.92
N PHE A 385 -7.33 -9.59 -23.61
CA PHE A 385 -7.21 -8.81 -22.40
C PHE A 385 -7.60 -7.36 -22.69
N ILE A 386 -8.61 -6.87 -22.00
CA ILE A 386 -9.09 -5.49 -22.13
C ILE A 386 -8.58 -4.69 -20.91
N TYR A 387 -7.71 -3.73 -21.18
CA TYR A 387 -7.12 -2.86 -20.17
C TYR A 387 -7.94 -1.59 -19.95
N CYS A 388 -7.57 -0.83 -18.94
CA CYS A 388 -8.13 0.49 -18.65
C CYS A 388 -9.64 0.52 -18.39
N VAL A 389 -10.25 -0.65 -18.10
CA VAL A 389 -11.67 -0.77 -17.78
C VAL A 389 -11.96 0.01 -16.49
N GLY A 390 -12.93 0.93 -16.53
CA GLY A 390 -13.29 1.79 -15.41
C GLY A 390 -12.35 2.98 -15.15
N ARG A 391 -11.23 3.12 -15.89
CA ARG A 391 -10.27 4.24 -15.69
C ARG A 391 -10.92 5.60 -15.92
N LYS A 392 -11.75 5.73 -16.94
CA LYS A 392 -12.45 6.98 -17.27
C LYS A 392 -13.50 7.30 -16.20
N GLU A 393 -14.26 6.31 -15.78
CA GLU A 393 -15.35 6.42 -14.82
C GLU A 393 -14.83 6.79 -13.41
N LYS A 394 -13.71 6.21 -13.00
CA LYS A 394 -13.08 6.48 -11.70
C LYS A 394 -12.13 7.70 -11.71
N GLY A 395 -11.71 8.16 -12.88
CA GLY A 395 -10.83 9.33 -13.04
C GLY A 395 -9.34 9.08 -12.73
N TYR A 396 -8.93 7.84 -12.50
CA TYR A 396 -7.52 7.48 -12.21
C TYR A 396 -7.13 6.10 -12.75
N CYS A 397 -5.83 5.86 -12.86
CA CYS A 397 -5.26 4.56 -13.21
C CYS A 397 -4.81 3.82 -11.93
N SER A 398 -5.15 2.54 -11.81
CA SER A 398 -4.72 1.70 -10.69
C SER A 398 -3.19 1.50 -10.63
N GLY A 399 -2.51 1.63 -11.77
CA GLY A 399 -1.07 1.44 -11.89
C GLY A 399 -0.60 -0.03 -11.85
N ILE A 400 -1.48 -0.98 -11.60
CA ILE A 400 -1.12 -2.40 -11.40
C ILE A 400 -1.69 -3.35 -12.46
N CYS A 401 -2.82 -3.00 -13.11
CA CYS A 401 -3.52 -3.92 -14.00
C CYS A 401 -2.69 -4.33 -15.23
N CYS A 402 -1.79 -3.48 -15.71
CA CYS A 402 -0.92 -3.81 -16.84
C CYS A 402 0.00 -4.99 -16.51
N MET A 403 0.66 -4.93 -15.34
CA MET A 403 1.53 -6.03 -14.91
C MET A 403 0.74 -7.29 -14.58
N TYR A 404 -0.39 -7.15 -13.89
CA TYR A 404 -1.24 -8.27 -13.57
C TYR A 404 -1.72 -9.01 -14.81
N SER A 405 -2.14 -8.28 -15.86
CA SER A 405 -2.54 -8.90 -17.13
C SER A 405 -1.37 -9.54 -17.88
N LEU A 406 -0.16 -8.97 -17.81
CA LEU A 406 1.05 -9.58 -18.37
C LEU A 406 1.39 -10.89 -17.65
N THR A 407 1.30 -10.92 -16.32
CA THR A 407 1.50 -12.14 -15.52
C THR A 407 0.50 -13.23 -15.93
N LEU A 408 -0.79 -12.89 -15.97
CA LEU A 408 -1.83 -13.84 -16.44
C LEU A 408 -1.57 -14.34 -17.85
N SER A 409 -1.10 -13.48 -18.77
CA SER A 409 -0.79 -13.89 -20.13
C SER A 409 0.37 -14.86 -20.21
N HIS A 410 1.37 -14.66 -19.36
CA HIS A 410 2.49 -15.57 -19.23
C HIS A 410 2.02 -16.95 -18.79
N LEU A 411 1.25 -17.01 -17.70
CA LEU A 411 0.65 -18.25 -17.18
C LEU A 411 -0.28 -18.94 -18.21
N MET A 412 -1.06 -18.14 -18.95
CA MET A 412 -1.92 -18.69 -20.01
C MET A 412 -1.11 -19.29 -21.15
N LYS A 413 0.01 -18.68 -21.53
CA LYS A 413 0.90 -19.22 -22.58
C LYS A 413 1.59 -20.52 -22.16
N GLU A 414 1.90 -20.67 -20.88
CA GLU A 414 2.44 -21.93 -20.34
C GLU A 414 1.43 -23.07 -20.42
N LYS A 415 0.19 -22.81 -20.01
CA LYS A 415 -0.89 -23.81 -20.01
C LYS A 415 -1.49 -24.07 -21.40
N LEU A 416 -1.52 -23.06 -22.25
CA LEU A 416 -2.12 -23.07 -23.59
C LEU A 416 -1.12 -22.51 -24.62
N PRO A 417 -0.06 -23.23 -25.01
CA PRO A 417 1.02 -22.69 -25.85
C PRO A 417 0.55 -22.16 -27.20
N THR A 418 -0.51 -22.76 -27.78
CA THR A 418 -1.03 -22.43 -29.11
C THR A 418 -2.10 -21.35 -29.11
N VAL A 419 -2.57 -20.90 -27.93
CA VAL A 419 -3.64 -19.90 -27.83
C VAL A 419 -3.17 -18.56 -28.41
N LYS A 420 -4.02 -17.91 -29.22
CA LYS A 420 -3.78 -16.55 -29.68
C LYS A 420 -4.15 -15.55 -28.58
N MET A 421 -3.29 -14.58 -28.33
CA MET A 421 -3.55 -13.57 -27.31
C MET A 421 -3.45 -12.17 -27.87
N HIS A 422 -4.41 -11.33 -27.47
CA HIS A 422 -4.50 -9.94 -27.91
C HIS A 422 -4.73 -9.06 -26.66
N HIS A 423 -3.94 -8.01 -26.53
CA HIS A 423 -4.05 -7.04 -25.46
C HIS A 423 -4.51 -5.70 -26.01
N PHE A 424 -5.67 -5.23 -25.58
CA PHE A 424 -6.23 -3.94 -25.99
C PHE A 424 -6.05 -2.93 -24.87
N TYR A 425 -5.37 -1.83 -25.14
CA TYR A 425 -5.00 -0.84 -24.12
C TYR A 425 -5.07 0.59 -24.65
N THR A 426 -5.38 1.53 -23.79
CA THR A 426 -5.23 2.97 -24.07
C THR A 426 -3.81 3.43 -23.74
N ASP A 427 -3.32 3.08 -22.55
CA ASP A 427 -1.94 3.32 -22.10
C ASP A 427 -1.41 2.10 -21.34
N LEU A 428 -0.08 1.89 -21.39
CA LEU A 428 0.62 0.88 -20.60
C LEU A 428 1.40 1.55 -19.45
N CYS A 429 1.11 1.15 -18.22
CA CYS A 429 1.82 1.56 -17.02
C CYS A 429 2.85 0.48 -16.66
N LEU A 430 4.07 0.62 -17.16
CA LEU A 430 5.18 -0.32 -16.99
C LEU A 430 6.43 0.42 -16.51
N PRO A 431 6.42 0.99 -15.27
CA PRO A 431 7.44 1.96 -14.84
C PRO A 431 8.79 1.35 -14.45
N LYS A 432 8.89 0.04 -14.26
CA LYS A 432 10.11 -0.64 -13.83
C LYS A 432 10.80 -1.37 -14.99
N LYS A 433 12.10 -1.64 -14.84
CA LYS A 433 12.89 -2.39 -15.82
C LYS A 433 12.34 -3.80 -16.04
N GLU A 434 11.99 -4.49 -14.97
CA GLU A 434 11.45 -5.85 -14.99
C GLU A 434 10.13 -5.91 -15.77
N HIS A 435 9.30 -4.87 -15.65
CA HIS A 435 8.05 -4.73 -16.38
C HIS A 435 8.28 -4.66 -17.91
N GLN A 436 9.33 -3.91 -18.33
CA GLN A 436 9.67 -3.80 -19.75
C GLN A 436 10.25 -5.10 -20.30
N ILE A 437 10.98 -5.86 -19.49
CA ILE A 437 11.50 -7.18 -19.86
C ILE A 437 10.32 -8.12 -20.12
N MET A 438 9.41 -8.26 -19.17
CA MET A 438 8.25 -9.14 -19.31
C MET A 438 7.34 -8.76 -20.48
N TYR A 439 7.19 -7.47 -20.77
CA TYR A 439 6.46 -6.99 -21.95
C TYR A 439 7.13 -7.43 -23.26
N LYS A 440 8.47 -7.33 -23.35
CA LYS A 440 9.22 -7.81 -24.53
C LYS A 440 9.10 -9.32 -24.72
N GLU A 441 9.26 -10.09 -23.64
CA GLU A 441 9.10 -11.54 -23.65
C GLU A 441 7.68 -11.95 -24.10
N ALA A 442 6.65 -11.21 -23.69
CA ALA A 442 5.30 -11.44 -24.15
C ALA A 442 5.15 -11.26 -25.66
N MET A 443 5.75 -10.20 -26.23
CA MET A 443 5.76 -9.99 -27.69
C MET A 443 6.54 -11.08 -28.41
N GLU A 444 7.66 -11.52 -27.88
CA GLU A 444 8.47 -12.63 -28.46
C GLU A 444 7.69 -13.96 -28.46
N LYS A 445 6.82 -14.17 -27.47
CA LYS A 445 5.87 -15.29 -27.39
C LYS A 445 4.66 -15.14 -28.33
N GLY A 446 4.64 -14.11 -29.19
CA GLY A 446 3.58 -13.87 -30.18
C GLY A 446 2.28 -13.30 -29.57
N ILE A 447 2.36 -12.60 -28.46
CA ILE A 447 1.23 -11.86 -27.90
C ILE A 447 1.15 -10.51 -28.60
N GLU A 448 -0.04 -10.17 -29.10
CA GLU A 448 -0.29 -8.93 -29.82
C GLU A 448 -0.77 -7.83 -28.88
N PHE A 449 -0.17 -6.64 -29.00
CA PHE A 449 -0.53 -5.46 -28.22
C PHE A 449 -1.10 -4.38 -29.14
N ILE A 450 -2.38 -4.06 -28.94
CA ILE A 450 -3.16 -3.17 -29.78
C ILE A 450 -3.58 -1.96 -28.97
N ARG A 451 -3.08 -0.79 -29.34
CA ARG A 451 -3.52 0.47 -28.73
C ARG A 451 -4.87 0.89 -29.32
N SER A 452 -5.85 1.18 -28.47
CA SER A 452 -7.23 1.52 -28.87
C SER A 452 -7.75 2.76 -28.12
#